data_3845c681a5f3ce036a41ecf042468770
#
_entry.id   3845c681a5f3ce036a41ecf042468770
#
_cell.length_a   1.000
_cell.length_b   1.000
_cell.length_c   1.000
_cell.angle_alpha   90.00
_cell.angle_beta   90.00
_cell.angle_gamma   90.00
#
_symmetry.space_group_name_H-M   'P 1'
#
loop_
_entity.id
_entity.type
_entity.pdbx_description
1 polymer ?
#
loop_
_entity_poly.entity_id
_entity_poly.type
_entity_poly.pdbx_seq_one_letter_code
_entity_poly.pdbx_strand_id
1 'polypeptide(L)'
;MRIAVIADTHDRLPPRVLAAIRSADEIWHLGDVCNEAIESALLATRIPLRIVRGNCDSNPGWPLTLDFTLEGFRIHLIHIPPTVAPPDTDLLFHGHTHVPRHEIMVPARFHNPGCITRPNRGAPASFAWLELIKGEAPKWTLEYV
;
A
#
# COMPACT_ATOMS: atom_id res chain seq x y z
N MET A 1 -10.44 11.82 -1.30
CA MET A 1 -10.47 10.37 -1.02
C MET A 1 -9.50 10.02 0.10
N ARG A 2 -9.90 9.13 0.98
CA ARG A 2 -9.05 8.59 2.06
C ARG A 2 -8.79 7.12 1.82
N ILE A 3 -7.54 6.77 1.59
CA ILE A 3 -7.12 5.43 1.17
C ILE A 3 -6.31 4.79 2.29
N ALA A 4 -6.65 3.55 2.65
CA ALA A 4 -5.83 2.74 3.55
C ALA A 4 -4.78 2.01 2.72
N VAL A 5 -3.50 2.24 3.00
CA VAL A 5 -2.38 1.60 2.30
C VAL A 5 -1.70 0.64 3.27
N ILE A 6 -1.73 -0.65 2.92
CA ILE A 6 -1.16 -1.75 3.70
C ILE A 6 -0.18 -2.56 2.86
N ALA A 7 0.77 -3.22 3.49
CA ALA A 7 1.75 -4.08 2.84
C ALA A 7 2.21 -5.18 3.78
N ASP A 8 2.78 -6.23 3.20
CA ASP A 8 3.55 -7.23 3.93
C ASP A 8 2.78 -7.83 5.12
N THR A 9 1.56 -8.28 4.89
CA THR A 9 0.73 -8.93 5.90
C THR A 9 1.24 -10.30 6.30
N HIS A 10 1.96 -11.00 5.37
CA HIS A 10 2.58 -12.30 5.65
C HIS A 10 1.68 -13.24 6.45
N ASP A 11 0.57 -13.65 5.85
CA ASP A 11 -0.44 -14.57 6.42
C ASP A 11 -1.27 -14.03 7.59
N ARG A 12 -1.06 -12.78 8.02
CA ARG A 12 -1.74 -12.25 9.19
C ARG A 12 -2.23 -10.81 8.99
N LEU A 13 -3.52 -10.61 9.19
CA LEU A 13 -4.14 -9.28 9.26
C LEU A 13 -4.77 -9.11 10.65
N PRO A 14 -4.16 -8.32 11.54
CA PRO A 14 -4.69 -8.13 12.89
C PRO A 14 -6.12 -7.55 12.85
N PRO A 15 -7.06 -8.04 13.67
CA PRO A 15 -8.44 -7.55 13.68
C PRO A 15 -8.56 -6.04 13.90
N ARG A 16 -7.66 -5.45 14.70
CA ARG A 16 -7.65 -4.00 14.93
C ARG A 16 -7.30 -3.21 13.67
N VAL A 17 -6.40 -3.73 12.81
CA VAL A 17 -6.08 -3.10 11.52
C VAL A 17 -7.28 -3.20 10.59
N LEU A 18 -7.87 -4.41 10.48
CA LEU A 18 -9.08 -4.60 9.67
C LEU A 18 -10.23 -3.69 10.12
N ALA A 19 -10.39 -3.47 11.43
CA ALA A 19 -11.39 -2.54 11.96
C ALA A 19 -11.09 -1.08 11.59
N ALA A 20 -9.82 -0.66 11.72
CA ALA A 20 -9.39 0.70 11.42
C ALA A 20 -9.61 1.05 9.93
N ILE A 21 -9.20 0.17 9.02
CA ILE A 21 -9.29 0.42 7.57
C ILE A 21 -10.73 0.41 7.02
N ARG A 22 -11.73 -0.01 7.81
CA ARG A 22 -13.15 0.04 7.40
C ARG A 22 -13.67 1.45 7.13
N SER A 23 -12.96 2.49 7.59
CA SER A 23 -13.31 3.89 7.33
C SER A 23 -12.69 4.44 6.04
N ALA A 24 -11.98 3.62 5.27
CA ALA A 24 -11.37 4.02 4.00
C ALA A 24 -12.40 4.07 2.87
N ASP A 25 -12.16 4.95 1.91
CA ASP A 25 -12.87 4.97 0.63
C ASP A 25 -12.35 3.87 -0.31
N GLU A 26 -11.06 3.51 -0.16
CA GLU A 26 -10.38 2.47 -0.94
C GLU A 26 -9.25 1.83 -0.11
N ILE A 27 -8.93 0.57 -0.37
CA ILE A 27 -7.82 -0.15 0.26
C ILE A 27 -6.81 -0.55 -0.81
N TRP A 28 -5.52 -0.26 -0.58
CA TRP A 28 -4.42 -0.74 -1.41
C TRP A 28 -3.53 -1.69 -0.62
N HIS A 29 -3.32 -2.90 -1.14
CA HIS A 29 -2.39 -3.88 -0.60
C HIS A 29 -1.17 -4.00 -1.53
N LEU A 30 -0.01 -3.64 -1.02
CA LEU A 30 1.23 -3.52 -1.81
C LEU A 30 2.04 -4.83 -1.87
N GLY A 31 1.37 -5.99 -1.74
CA GLY A 31 1.98 -7.31 -1.91
C GLY A 31 2.48 -7.96 -0.62
N ASP A 32 2.96 -9.20 -0.79
CA ASP A 32 3.27 -10.14 0.30
C ASP A 32 2.07 -10.35 1.23
N VAL A 33 0.94 -10.69 0.61
CA VAL A 33 -0.30 -11.09 1.26
C VAL A 33 -0.14 -12.49 1.86
N CYS A 34 0.43 -13.41 1.08
CA CYS A 34 0.78 -14.80 1.37
C CYS A 34 -0.41 -15.73 1.65
N ASN A 35 -1.62 -15.21 1.90
CA ASN A 35 -2.79 -16.01 2.23
C ASN A 35 -4.07 -15.40 1.63
N GLU A 36 -4.78 -16.17 0.81
CA GLU A 36 -6.04 -15.75 0.18
C GLU A 36 -7.16 -15.44 1.20
N ALA A 37 -7.08 -15.96 2.42
CA ALA A 37 -8.02 -15.60 3.47
C ALA A 37 -7.95 -14.11 3.84
N ILE A 38 -6.79 -13.46 3.68
CA ILE A 38 -6.63 -12.02 3.87
C ILE A 38 -7.37 -11.25 2.78
N GLU A 39 -7.21 -11.64 1.51
CA GLU A 39 -7.99 -11.06 0.42
C GLU A 39 -9.48 -11.19 0.68
N SER A 40 -9.93 -12.40 1.07
CA SER A 40 -11.33 -12.65 1.39
C SER A 40 -11.84 -11.74 2.52
N ALA A 41 -11.04 -11.53 3.56
CA ALA A 41 -11.38 -10.63 4.68
C ALA A 41 -11.46 -9.16 4.22
N LEU A 42 -10.56 -8.73 3.34
CA LEU A 42 -10.58 -7.38 2.76
C LEU A 42 -11.79 -7.19 1.85
N LEU A 43 -12.07 -8.14 0.97
CA LEU A 43 -13.26 -8.11 0.09
C LEU A 43 -14.58 -8.11 0.87
N ALA A 44 -14.63 -8.79 2.01
CA ALA A 44 -15.80 -8.80 2.89
C ALA A 44 -16.11 -7.41 3.49
N THR A 45 -15.18 -6.46 3.47
CA THR A 45 -15.44 -5.08 3.86
C THR A 45 -16.32 -4.33 2.87
N ARG A 46 -16.40 -4.80 1.62
CA ARG A 46 -17.06 -4.17 0.47
C ARG A 46 -16.44 -2.81 0.06
N ILE A 47 -15.27 -2.51 0.56
CA ILE A 47 -14.49 -1.34 0.15
C ILE A 47 -13.70 -1.72 -1.11
N PRO A 48 -13.64 -0.86 -2.14
CA PRO A 48 -12.80 -1.08 -3.31
C PRO A 48 -11.37 -1.45 -2.93
N LEU A 49 -10.86 -2.53 -3.51
CA LEU A 49 -9.57 -3.12 -3.18
C LEU A 49 -8.66 -3.19 -4.40
N ARG A 50 -7.42 -2.69 -4.28
CA ARG A 50 -6.34 -2.93 -5.23
C ARG A 50 -5.26 -3.75 -4.56
N ILE A 51 -4.79 -4.79 -5.23
CA ILE A 51 -3.68 -5.64 -4.76
C ILE A 51 -2.65 -5.73 -5.86
N VAL A 52 -1.37 -5.55 -5.52
CA VAL A 52 -0.25 -5.97 -6.36
C VAL A 52 0.42 -7.19 -5.75
N ARG A 53 0.96 -8.06 -6.61
CA ARG A 53 1.60 -9.30 -6.20
C ARG A 53 3.00 -9.05 -5.65
N GLY A 54 3.29 -9.56 -4.45
CA GLY A 54 4.62 -9.57 -3.86
C GLY A 54 5.43 -10.83 -4.23
N ASN A 55 6.68 -10.88 -3.79
CA ASN A 55 7.57 -12.01 -4.07
C ASN A 55 7.20 -13.28 -3.28
N CYS A 56 6.47 -13.17 -2.19
CA CYS A 56 5.94 -14.31 -1.43
C CYS A 56 4.55 -14.76 -1.90
N ASP A 57 3.95 -14.08 -2.87
CA ASP A 57 2.62 -14.38 -3.36
C ASP A 57 2.65 -15.32 -4.56
N SER A 58 1.72 -16.29 -4.59
CA SER A 58 1.58 -17.25 -5.68
C SER A 58 0.31 -17.06 -6.52
N ASN A 59 -0.59 -16.13 -6.13
CA ASN A 59 -1.83 -15.89 -6.87
C ASN A 59 -1.56 -15.19 -8.21
N PRO A 60 -1.74 -15.88 -9.37
CA PRO A 60 -1.47 -15.29 -10.68
C PRO A 60 -2.50 -14.23 -11.09
N GLY A 61 -3.63 -14.15 -10.39
CA GLY A 61 -4.67 -13.14 -10.61
C GLY A 61 -4.30 -11.75 -10.11
N TRP A 62 -3.29 -11.64 -9.23
CA TRP A 62 -2.81 -10.35 -8.77
C TRP A 62 -1.72 -9.83 -9.71
N PRO A 63 -1.84 -8.59 -10.26
CA PRO A 63 -0.84 -8.02 -11.14
C PRO A 63 0.44 -7.68 -10.37
N LEU A 64 1.58 -7.65 -11.07
CA LEU A 64 2.87 -7.20 -10.48
C LEU A 64 2.89 -5.69 -10.23
N THR A 65 2.20 -4.94 -11.09
CA THR A 65 2.10 -3.48 -11.00
C THR A 65 0.70 -3.01 -11.35
N LEU A 66 0.33 -1.86 -10.83
CA LEU A 66 -0.87 -1.14 -11.22
C LEU A 66 -0.54 0.31 -11.50
N ASP A 67 -0.95 0.80 -12.67
CA ASP A 67 -0.83 2.18 -13.12
C ASP A 67 -2.21 2.77 -13.34
N PHE A 68 -2.50 3.90 -12.70
CA PHE A 68 -3.77 4.60 -12.85
C PHE A 68 -3.67 6.06 -12.40
N THR A 69 -4.68 6.85 -12.77
CA THR A 69 -4.81 8.23 -12.31
C THR A 69 -5.94 8.35 -11.30
N LEU A 70 -5.67 9.01 -10.17
CA LEU A 70 -6.65 9.25 -9.12
C LEU A 70 -6.47 10.67 -8.56
N GLU A 71 -7.56 11.45 -8.47
CA GLU A 71 -7.55 12.85 -8.00
C GLU A 71 -6.50 13.73 -8.70
N GLY A 72 -6.20 13.44 -9.97
CA GLY A 72 -5.22 14.16 -10.79
C GLY A 72 -3.77 13.68 -10.64
N PHE A 73 -3.48 12.71 -9.76
CA PHE A 73 -2.16 12.12 -9.61
C PHE A 73 -2.01 10.83 -10.42
N ARG A 74 -0.89 10.68 -11.11
CA ARG A 74 -0.48 9.44 -11.79
C ARG A 74 0.19 8.54 -10.76
N ILE A 75 -0.43 7.40 -10.48
CA ILE A 75 -0.08 6.50 -9.38
C ILE A 75 0.49 5.22 -9.95
N HIS A 76 1.58 4.75 -9.34
CA HIS A 76 2.19 3.46 -9.60
C HIS A 76 2.25 2.63 -8.31
N LEU A 77 1.61 1.47 -8.30
CA LEU A 77 1.70 0.49 -7.23
C LEU A 77 2.61 -0.66 -7.67
N ILE A 78 3.54 -1.04 -6.83
CA ILE A 78 4.48 -2.16 -7.04
C ILE A 78 4.91 -2.71 -5.68
N HIS A 79 5.28 -3.99 -5.59
CA HIS A 79 5.77 -4.54 -4.32
C HIS A 79 7.25 -4.21 -4.08
N ILE A 80 8.12 -4.58 -5.01
CA ILE A 80 9.56 -4.33 -4.91
C ILE A 80 9.88 -2.96 -5.53
N PRO A 81 10.42 -2.01 -4.75
CA PRO A 81 10.65 -0.67 -5.26
C PRO A 81 11.75 -0.64 -6.34
N PRO A 82 11.52 0.02 -7.46
CA PRO A 82 12.59 0.30 -8.42
C PRO A 82 13.52 1.40 -7.87
N THR A 83 14.73 1.48 -8.41
CA THR A 83 15.66 2.57 -8.10
C THR A 83 15.16 3.92 -8.60
N VAL A 84 14.50 3.91 -9.77
CA VAL A 84 13.90 5.08 -10.44
C VAL A 84 12.45 4.76 -10.76
N ALA A 85 11.55 5.70 -10.48
CA ALA A 85 10.16 5.54 -10.82
C ALA A 85 9.95 5.43 -12.34
N PRO A 86 8.94 4.66 -12.79
CA PRO A 86 8.55 4.67 -14.19
C PRO A 86 8.24 6.09 -14.68
N PRO A 87 8.42 6.37 -16.00
CA PRO A 87 8.02 7.65 -16.58
C PRO A 87 6.55 7.97 -16.26
N ASP A 88 6.26 9.26 -16.13
CA ASP A 88 4.89 9.73 -15.89
C ASP A 88 4.26 9.26 -14.57
N THR A 89 5.07 9.01 -13.55
CA THR A 89 4.64 8.69 -12.18
C THR A 89 4.79 9.91 -11.28
N ASP A 90 3.73 10.28 -10.58
CA ASP A 90 3.75 11.32 -9.55
C ASP A 90 3.95 10.71 -8.15
N LEU A 91 3.23 9.62 -7.87
CA LEU A 91 3.25 8.93 -6.60
C LEU A 91 3.50 7.42 -6.83
N LEU A 92 4.56 6.90 -6.23
CA LEU A 92 4.89 5.48 -6.24
C LEU A 92 4.72 4.90 -4.84
N PHE A 93 3.99 3.80 -4.74
CA PHE A 93 3.76 3.08 -3.50
C PHE A 93 4.32 1.67 -3.59
N HIS A 94 5.08 1.26 -2.56
CA HIS A 94 5.71 -0.05 -2.51
C HIS A 94 5.73 -0.66 -1.11
N GLY A 95 5.97 -1.97 -1.01
CA GLY A 95 6.20 -2.70 0.22
C GLY A 95 7.63 -3.22 0.32
N HIS A 96 7.78 -4.50 0.60
CA HIS A 96 8.98 -5.33 0.54
C HIS A 96 10.08 -5.02 1.57
N THR A 97 10.43 -3.77 1.80
CA THR A 97 11.53 -3.42 2.71
C THR A 97 11.16 -3.56 4.19
N HIS A 98 9.87 -3.61 4.51
CA HIS A 98 9.31 -3.60 5.86
C HIS A 98 9.69 -2.35 6.67
N VAL A 99 10.05 -1.27 5.98
CA VAL A 99 10.45 0.01 6.59
C VAL A 99 9.61 1.13 5.98
N PRO A 100 8.96 1.96 6.80
CA PRO A 100 8.21 3.10 6.29
C PRO A 100 9.09 4.02 5.45
N ARG A 101 8.50 4.55 4.38
CA ARG A 101 9.18 5.51 3.48
C ARG A 101 8.25 6.63 3.09
N HIS A 102 8.77 7.84 3.09
CA HIS A 102 8.14 9.01 2.50
C HIS A 102 9.25 9.90 1.96
N GLU A 103 9.58 9.75 0.69
CA GLU A 103 10.79 10.33 0.10
C GLU A 103 10.49 10.94 -1.27
N ILE A 104 11.02 12.13 -1.50
CA ILE A 104 10.96 12.79 -2.81
C ILE A 104 12.14 12.32 -3.63
N MET A 105 11.84 11.55 -4.68
CA MET A 105 12.80 11.04 -5.67
C MET A 105 12.40 11.59 -7.05
N VAL A 106 12.66 12.89 -7.28
CA VAL A 106 12.21 13.61 -8.47
C VAL A 106 12.32 12.74 -9.76
N PRO A 107 11.26 12.64 -10.59
CA PRO A 107 10.01 13.42 -10.51
C PRO A 107 8.94 12.85 -9.56
N ALA A 108 9.11 11.65 -9.01
CA ALA A 108 8.10 10.97 -8.20
C ALA A 108 8.34 11.12 -6.69
N ARG A 109 7.30 10.82 -5.91
CA ARG A 109 7.39 10.62 -4.46
C ARG A 109 7.20 9.14 -4.15
N PHE A 110 8.12 8.57 -3.39
CA PHE A 110 8.09 7.17 -2.97
C PHE A 110 7.51 7.02 -1.58
N HIS A 111 6.57 6.08 -1.44
CA HIS A 111 5.87 5.81 -0.19
C HIS A 111 5.89 4.32 0.13
N ASN A 112 6.15 3.98 1.38
CA ASN A 112 5.98 2.65 1.93
C ASN A 112 5.25 2.75 3.27
N PRO A 113 4.15 2.01 3.48
CA PRO A 113 3.41 2.06 4.74
C PRO A 113 4.12 1.37 5.90
N GLY A 114 5.24 0.71 5.66
CA GLY A 114 5.86 -0.20 6.60
C GLY A 114 5.26 -1.60 6.52
N CYS A 115 5.50 -2.41 7.52
CA CYS A 115 5.00 -3.78 7.61
C CYS A 115 4.11 -3.95 8.82
N ILE A 116 2.98 -4.62 8.63
CA ILE A 116 2.00 -4.85 9.71
C ILE A 116 2.50 -5.91 10.70
N THR A 117 3.25 -6.92 10.24
CA THR A 117 3.54 -8.12 11.04
C THR A 117 5.01 -8.34 11.34
N ARG A 118 5.90 -7.90 10.46
CA ARG A 118 7.35 -8.15 10.54
C ARG A 118 8.16 -6.91 10.20
N PRO A 119 8.04 -5.82 10.98
CA PRO A 119 8.81 -4.61 10.73
C PRO A 119 10.32 -4.88 10.78
N ASN A 120 11.08 -4.08 10.04
CA ASN A 120 12.52 -4.23 9.89
C ASN A 120 13.26 -2.98 10.36
N ARG A 121 14.56 -3.10 10.62
CA ARG A 121 15.47 -2.00 11.01
C ARG A 121 14.96 -1.17 12.20
N GLY A 122 14.30 -1.79 13.16
CA GLY A 122 13.77 -1.11 14.34
C GLY A 122 12.52 -0.26 14.11
N ALA A 123 11.92 -0.32 12.92
CA ALA A 123 10.66 0.35 12.67
C ALA A 123 9.52 -0.32 13.47
N PRO A 124 8.55 0.42 13.99
CA PRO A 124 7.35 -0.18 14.55
C PRO A 124 6.46 -0.76 13.44
N ALA A 125 5.63 -1.73 13.78
CA ALA A 125 4.59 -2.24 12.88
C ALA A 125 3.62 -1.11 12.51
N SER A 126 3.31 -0.97 11.23
CA SER A 126 2.54 0.17 10.72
C SER A 126 1.79 -0.14 9.44
N PHE A 127 0.81 0.69 9.17
CA PHE A 127 0.18 0.91 7.87
C PHE A 127 0.03 2.42 7.66
N ALA A 128 -0.54 2.86 6.55
CA ALA A 128 -0.63 4.29 6.27
C ALA A 128 -2.00 4.72 5.76
N TRP A 129 -2.29 5.98 5.98
CA TRP A 129 -3.38 6.71 5.36
C TRP A 129 -2.86 7.64 4.29
N LEU A 130 -3.44 7.57 3.11
CA LEU A 130 -3.25 8.53 2.04
C LEU A 130 -4.54 9.32 1.84
N GLU A 131 -4.46 10.62 1.97
CA GLU A 131 -5.56 11.51 1.63
C GLU A 131 -5.22 12.26 0.34
N LEU A 132 -6.09 12.10 -0.66
CA LEU A 132 -5.98 12.77 -1.96
C LEU A 132 -7.18 13.66 -2.19
N ILE A 133 -6.91 14.92 -2.51
CA ILE A 133 -7.90 15.91 -2.94
C ILE A 133 -7.36 16.57 -4.21
N LYS A 134 -8.16 16.60 -5.25
CA LYS A 134 -7.76 17.20 -6.53
C LYS A 134 -7.30 18.65 -6.34
N GLY A 135 -6.09 18.94 -6.81
CA GLY A 135 -5.48 20.27 -6.72
C GLY A 135 -4.77 20.56 -5.39
N GLU A 136 -4.75 19.61 -4.46
CA GLU A 136 -4.02 19.74 -3.18
C GLU A 136 -2.83 18.79 -3.11
N ALA A 137 -1.87 19.10 -2.24
CA ALA A 137 -0.75 18.18 -1.98
C ALA A 137 -1.25 16.91 -1.29
N PRO A 138 -0.72 15.72 -1.67
CA PRO A 138 -1.05 14.47 -1.00
C PRO A 138 -0.67 14.51 0.48
N LYS A 139 -1.55 14.02 1.36
CA LYS A 139 -1.24 13.86 2.77
C LYS A 139 -1.00 12.39 3.09
N TRP A 140 0.15 12.11 3.66
CA TRP A 140 0.60 10.76 4.04
C TRP A 140 0.80 10.69 5.54
N THR A 141 0.13 9.75 6.20
CA THR A 141 0.19 9.59 7.65
C THR A 141 0.36 8.11 8.01
N LEU A 142 1.40 7.79 8.78
CA LEU A 142 1.58 6.44 9.32
C LEU A 142 0.66 6.24 10.51
N GLU A 143 0.08 5.04 10.61
CA GLU A 143 -0.63 4.56 11.79
C GLU A 143 0.09 3.32 12.32
N TYR A 144 0.43 3.33 13.61
CA TYR A 144 1.15 2.24 14.25
C TYR A 144 0.19 1.18 14.78
N VAL A 145 0.60 -0.05 14.63
CA VAL A 145 -0.20 -1.25 14.97
C VAL A 145 0.07 -1.73 16.38
#